data_0b73207e988c4823b9f0bb6e505b837a
#
_entry.id   0b73207e988c4823b9f0bb6e505b837a
#
_cell.length_a   1.000
_cell.length_b   1.000
_cell.length_c   1.000
_cell.angle_alpha   90.00
_cell.angle_beta   90.00
_cell.angle_gamma   90.00
#
_symmetry.space_group_name_H-M   'P 1'
#
loop_
_entity.id
_entity.type
_entity.pdbx_description
1 polymer ?
#
loop_
_entity_poly.entity_id
_entity_poly.type
_entity_poly.pdbx_seq_one_letter_code
_entity_poly.pdbx_strand_id
1 'polypeptide(L)'
;MAPRAGGQTYGFPIYCASWLPLADIIKPSPSADGDADADASPALSSPPPPPMVALGGGGGEGRSGVPNALVVAALDPAAAGAPPALSPEPVFRLGTEEQVPYRMAVHPRGDGLLCAFPNGCRLVRWESPEGEDPHSLVLRSDQEALVKLKDVGLQLAVSFSGEGSILATGGEDGHLRVFKWPGMETIIEDPDAKTSVKDLSFSSDEKFLVVNRSSGPSRVWDLKSSEAVANLPREQGEIFGFCRFSTKSDNSQILFVTAMQGDYGKIISWNTTSWTRIGSKKVTRDAISAFSVSPDGTLLAMFKRYASGCNS
;
A
#
# COMPACT_ATOMS: atom_id res chain seq x y z
N MET A 1 27.13 -16.30 20.33
CA MET A 1 25.75 -15.93 20.03
C MET A 1 25.79 -14.56 19.38
N ALA A 2 25.53 -14.46 18.10
CA ALA A 2 25.39 -13.14 17.44
C ALA A 2 24.19 -12.42 18.08
N PRO A 3 24.28 -11.10 18.33
CA PRO A 3 23.16 -10.35 18.87
C PRO A 3 21.98 -10.48 17.89
N ARG A 4 20.83 -10.94 18.39
CA ARG A 4 19.58 -10.86 17.63
C ARG A 4 19.41 -9.38 17.23
N ALA A 5 19.34 -9.09 15.94
CA ALA A 5 18.93 -7.77 15.48
C ALA A 5 17.59 -7.49 16.17
N GLY A 6 17.60 -6.53 17.10
CA GLY A 6 16.41 -6.15 17.86
C GLY A 6 15.41 -5.55 16.88
N GLY A 7 14.31 -6.27 16.61
CA GLY A 7 13.22 -5.71 15.83
C GLY A 7 12.61 -4.53 16.57
N GLN A 8 12.35 -3.41 15.87
CA GLN A 8 11.66 -2.26 16.42
C GLN A 8 10.19 -2.60 16.70
N THR A 9 9.65 -2.14 17.84
CA THR A 9 8.25 -2.34 18.22
C THR A 9 7.61 -1.00 18.61
N TYR A 10 6.35 -0.79 18.19
CA TYR A 10 5.59 0.43 18.51
C TYR A 10 4.41 0.17 19.45
N GLY A 11 4.43 -0.96 20.15
CA GLY A 11 3.45 -1.30 21.19
C GLY A 11 2.11 -1.82 20.67
N PHE A 12 2.00 -2.16 19.37
CA PHE A 12 0.81 -2.77 18.78
C PHE A 12 1.14 -3.68 17.58
N PRO A 13 0.29 -4.66 17.24
CA PRO A 13 0.43 -5.45 16.03
C PRO A 13 0.26 -4.59 14.78
N ILE A 14 1.18 -4.72 13.81
CA ILE A 14 1.14 -3.98 12.54
C ILE A 14 0.39 -4.83 11.51
N TYR A 15 -0.64 -4.26 10.88
CA TYR A 15 -1.45 -4.89 9.82
C TYR A 15 -1.18 -4.33 8.44
N CYS A 16 -0.77 -3.06 8.35
CA CYS A 16 -0.45 -2.41 7.08
C CYS A 16 0.75 -1.48 7.23
N ALA A 17 1.47 -1.32 6.12
CA ALA A 17 2.63 -0.43 6.01
C ALA A 17 2.73 0.13 4.60
N SER A 18 3.21 1.36 4.46
CA SER A 18 3.50 1.99 3.17
C SER A 18 4.59 3.05 3.30
N TRP A 19 5.44 3.16 2.29
CA TRP A 19 6.40 4.25 2.18
C TRP A 19 5.68 5.57 1.89
N LEU A 20 6.24 6.68 2.40
CA LEU A 20 5.73 8.02 2.17
C LEU A 20 6.50 8.72 1.07
N PRO A 21 5.84 9.37 0.09
CA PRO A 21 6.49 10.17 -0.95
C PRO A 21 6.87 11.56 -0.39
N LEU A 22 7.88 11.63 0.46
CA LEU A 22 8.24 12.85 1.18
C LEU A 22 8.57 14.03 0.27
N ALA A 23 9.18 13.77 -0.89
CA ALA A 23 9.48 14.83 -1.86
C ALA A 23 8.22 15.55 -2.38
N ASP A 24 7.07 14.86 -2.40
CA ASP A 24 5.79 15.41 -2.83
C ASP A 24 5.01 16.02 -1.66
N ILE A 25 5.24 15.54 -0.43
CA ILE A 25 4.58 16.03 0.79
C ILE A 25 5.23 17.33 1.26
N ILE A 26 6.56 17.36 1.34
CA ILE A 26 7.35 18.51 1.78
C ILE A 26 7.72 19.33 0.53
N LYS A 27 6.76 20.08 -0.02
CA LYS A 27 7.06 21.02 -1.09
C LYS A 27 7.82 22.21 -0.49
N PRO A 28 8.97 22.63 -1.07
CA PRO A 28 9.57 23.91 -0.69
C PRO A 28 8.51 24.99 -0.97
N SER A 29 8.19 25.81 0.02
CA SER A 29 7.35 27.00 -0.18
C SER A 29 7.92 27.80 -1.35
N PRO A 30 7.12 28.19 -2.35
CA PRO A 30 7.58 29.15 -3.33
C PRO A 30 7.95 30.41 -2.53
N SER A 31 9.23 30.79 -2.55
CA SER A 31 9.70 32.04 -1.98
C SER A 31 8.87 33.16 -2.61
N ALA A 32 7.92 33.71 -1.83
CA ALA A 32 7.32 34.98 -2.15
C ALA A 32 8.49 35.99 -2.04
N ASP A 33 8.96 36.42 -3.19
CA ASP A 33 9.45 37.75 -3.52
C ASP A 33 10.47 37.61 -4.64
N GLY A 34 10.05 38.11 -5.80
CA GLY A 34 10.96 38.37 -6.90
C GLY A 34 11.85 39.56 -6.56
N ASP A 35 13.12 39.26 -6.27
CA ASP A 35 14.24 40.13 -6.62
C ASP A 35 15.47 39.23 -6.75
N ALA A 36 15.87 39.03 -8.01
CA ALA A 36 17.03 38.26 -8.36
C ALA A 36 18.30 39.09 -8.10
N ASP A 37 18.89 38.98 -6.92
CA ASP A 37 20.28 39.30 -6.73
C ASP A 37 21.15 38.09 -7.11
N ALA A 38 21.89 38.25 -8.20
CA ALA A 38 22.67 37.22 -8.89
C ALA A 38 24.02 36.88 -8.18
N ASP A 39 24.13 37.08 -6.88
CA ASP A 39 25.41 36.83 -6.14
C ASP A 39 25.23 36.13 -4.79
N ALA A 40 24.15 35.35 -4.63
CA ALA A 40 23.99 34.47 -3.46
C ALA A 40 24.64 33.12 -3.73
N SER A 41 25.78 32.87 -3.05
CA SER A 41 26.36 31.52 -2.90
C SER A 41 25.26 30.51 -2.57
N PRO A 42 25.30 29.28 -3.13
CA PRO A 42 24.26 28.29 -2.85
C PRO A 42 24.21 28.01 -1.34
N ALA A 43 23.13 28.43 -0.71
CA ALA A 43 22.83 28.09 0.67
C ALA A 43 23.03 26.56 0.81
N LEU A 44 23.77 26.12 1.81
CA LEU A 44 23.98 24.74 2.18
C LEU A 44 22.59 24.06 2.23
N SER A 45 22.26 23.31 1.18
CA SER A 45 21.01 22.58 1.12
C SER A 45 20.97 21.64 2.34
N SER A 46 19.98 21.81 3.20
CA SER A 46 19.72 20.86 4.28
C SER A 46 19.67 19.45 3.69
N PRO A 47 20.25 18.46 4.38
CA PRO A 47 20.20 17.09 3.88
C PRO A 47 18.75 16.68 3.63
N PRO A 48 18.48 15.88 2.58
CA PRO A 48 17.14 15.42 2.31
C PRO A 48 16.58 14.69 3.55
N PRO A 49 15.28 14.85 3.87
CA PRO A 49 14.69 14.17 5.00
C PRO A 49 14.85 12.64 4.86
N PRO A 50 15.04 11.93 5.97
CA PRO A 50 15.18 10.47 5.93
C PRO A 50 13.90 9.84 5.35
N PRO A 51 13.99 8.70 4.63
CA PRO A 51 12.83 7.97 4.17
C PRO A 51 11.91 7.64 5.36
N MET A 52 10.60 7.79 5.17
CA MET A 52 9.62 7.52 6.22
C MET A 52 8.63 6.44 5.78
N VAL A 53 8.15 5.68 6.75
CA VAL A 53 7.13 4.64 6.56
C VAL A 53 5.94 4.91 7.49
N ALA A 54 4.73 4.85 6.92
CA ALA A 54 3.51 4.81 7.70
C ALA A 54 3.18 3.35 8.06
N LEU A 55 2.81 3.12 9.30
CA LEU A 55 2.45 1.83 9.87
C LEU A 55 1.08 1.94 10.53
N GLY A 56 0.20 1.00 10.27
CA GLY A 56 -1.13 0.96 10.86
C GLY A 56 -1.43 -0.37 11.52
N GLY A 57 -2.16 -0.32 12.64
CA GLY A 57 -2.53 -1.53 13.35
C GLY A 57 -3.15 -1.28 14.72
N GLY A 58 -3.20 -2.32 15.54
CA GLY A 58 -3.76 -2.24 16.89
C GLY A 58 -4.36 -3.52 17.42
N GLY A 59 -5.02 -3.43 18.56
CA GLY A 59 -5.66 -4.56 19.25
C GLY A 59 -7.09 -4.87 18.82
N GLY A 60 -7.68 -4.07 17.93
CA GLY A 60 -9.06 -4.21 17.47
C GLY A 60 -10.08 -3.51 18.37
N GLU A 61 -11.36 -3.85 18.20
CA GLU A 61 -12.51 -3.25 18.93
C GLU A 61 -12.68 -3.82 20.36
N GLY A 62 -11.76 -4.60 20.84
CA GLY A 62 -11.87 -5.24 22.14
C GLY A 62 -11.13 -4.51 23.26
N ARG A 63 -11.40 -4.89 24.53
CA ARG A 63 -10.66 -4.45 25.71
C ARG A 63 -9.28 -5.13 25.82
N SER A 64 -8.55 -5.22 24.69
CA SER A 64 -7.22 -5.86 24.67
C SER A 64 -6.15 -5.07 25.42
N GLY A 65 -6.43 -3.80 25.75
CA GLY A 65 -5.43 -2.87 26.28
C GLY A 65 -4.38 -2.42 25.25
N VAL A 66 -4.47 -2.87 24.01
CA VAL A 66 -3.56 -2.49 22.92
C VAL A 66 -4.20 -1.37 22.10
N PRO A 67 -3.57 -0.19 22.00
CA PRO A 67 -4.13 0.94 21.27
C PRO A 67 -4.16 0.68 19.75
N ASN A 68 -5.18 1.19 19.10
CA ASN A 68 -5.25 1.27 17.65
C ASN A 68 -4.61 2.59 17.19
N ALA A 69 -3.72 2.54 16.22
CA ALA A 69 -3.00 3.72 15.77
C ALA A 69 -2.46 3.63 14.34
N LEU A 70 -2.24 4.81 13.78
CA LEU A 70 -1.32 5.06 12.68
C LEU A 70 -0.07 5.72 13.25
N VAL A 71 1.10 5.26 12.87
CA VAL A 71 2.37 5.87 13.23
C VAL A 71 3.22 6.10 11.98
N VAL A 72 4.05 7.12 12.02
CA VAL A 72 5.08 7.38 11.02
C VAL A 72 6.43 7.21 11.70
N ALA A 73 7.28 6.38 11.11
CA ALA A 73 8.64 6.13 11.57
C ALA A 73 9.64 6.52 10.49
N ALA A 74 10.74 7.15 10.90
CA ALA A 74 11.86 7.43 10.01
C ALA A 74 12.74 6.18 9.85
N LEU A 75 13.31 6.00 8.67
CA LEU A 75 14.35 5.01 8.45
C LEU A 75 15.70 5.69 8.61
N ASP A 76 16.43 5.33 9.67
CA ASP A 76 17.82 5.77 9.81
C ASP A 76 18.68 5.03 8.79
N PRO A 77 19.31 5.75 7.84
CA PRO A 77 20.29 5.13 6.97
C PRO A 77 21.43 4.60 7.83
N ALA A 78 21.84 3.37 7.55
CA ALA A 78 22.88 2.69 8.32
C ALA A 78 24.10 3.57 8.54
N ALA A 79 24.46 3.81 9.81
CA ALA A 79 25.85 4.19 10.13
C ALA A 79 26.77 3.09 9.59
N ALA A 80 27.96 3.47 9.08
CA ALA A 80 28.87 2.54 8.39
C ALA A 80 29.02 1.21 9.16
N GLY A 81 28.43 0.14 8.61
CA GLY A 81 28.49 -1.22 9.16
C GLY A 81 27.28 -1.70 10.00
N ALA A 82 26.27 -0.86 10.21
CA ALA A 82 25.02 -1.28 10.85
C ALA A 82 23.87 -1.46 9.82
N PRO A 83 22.93 -2.39 9.98
CA PRO A 83 21.77 -2.48 9.11
C PRO A 83 20.86 -1.24 9.30
N PRO A 84 20.15 -0.78 8.25
CA PRO A 84 19.15 0.27 8.38
C PRO A 84 18.12 -0.11 9.46
N ALA A 85 17.70 0.84 10.27
CA ALA A 85 16.75 0.62 11.35
C ALA A 85 15.67 1.72 11.34
N LEU A 86 14.45 1.35 11.74
CA LEU A 86 13.40 2.31 12.01
C LEU A 86 13.70 3.07 13.31
N SER A 87 13.34 4.36 13.35
CA SER A 87 13.47 5.19 14.54
C SER A 87 12.86 4.53 15.77
N PRO A 88 13.50 4.57 16.94
CA PRO A 88 12.98 3.97 18.17
C PRO A 88 11.61 4.54 18.56
N GLU A 89 11.44 5.83 18.44
CA GLU A 89 10.20 6.53 18.63
C GLU A 89 9.58 6.91 17.28
N PRO A 90 8.25 6.84 17.14
CA PRO A 90 7.60 7.31 15.93
C PRO A 90 7.74 8.84 15.82
N VAL A 91 7.98 9.32 14.61
CA VAL A 91 7.99 10.76 14.30
C VAL A 91 6.61 11.37 14.52
N PHE A 92 5.58 10.58 14.23
CA PHE A 92 4.19 10.97 14.41
C PHE A 92 3.31 9.78 14.82
N ARG A 93 2.28 10.04 15.65
CA ARG A 93 1.29 9.06 16.08
C ARG A 93 -0.11 9.64 16.06
N LEU A 94 -1.02 8.98 15.34
CA LEU A 94 -2.46 9.27 15.36
C LEU A 94 -3.20 8.08 15.97
N GLY A 95 -3.87 8.29 17.10
CA GLY A 95 -4.79 7.32 17.67
C GLY A 95 -6.04 7.18 16.78
N THR A 96 -6.48 5.95 16.54
CA THR A 96 -7.68 5.65 15.74
C THR A 96 -8.84 5.12 16.57
N GLU A 97 -8.78 5.35 17.90
CA GLU A 97 -9.81 4.99 18.87
C GLU A 97 -10.12 3.48 18.86
N GLU A 98 -11.39 3.10 18.69
CA GLU A 98 -11.81 1.70 18.69
C GLU A 98 -11.55 0.99 17.34
N GLN A 99 -11.24 1.72 16.29
CA GLN A 99 -11.12 1.17 14.95
C GLN A 99 -9.66 0.92 14.54
N VAL A 100 -9.37 -0.30 14.16
CA VAL A 100 -8.04 -0.69 13.71
C VAL A 100 -7.87 -0.47 12.19
N PRO A 101 -6.78 0.19 11.74
CA PRO A 101 -6.47 0.31 10.32
C PRO A 101 -5.90 -1.01 9.77
N TYR A 102 -6.67 -1.72 8.94
CA TYR A 102 -6.28 -3.02 8.38
C TYR A 102 -5.50 -2.91 7.07
N ARG A 103 -5.81 -1.91 6.25
CA ARG A 103 -5.15 -1.65 4.96
C ARG A 103 -4.89 -0.18 4.79
N MET A 104 -3.92 0.12 3.97
CA MET A 104 -3.47 1.48 3.72
C MET A 104 -3.01 1.62 2.26
N ALA A 105 -3.35 2.75 1.64
CA ALA A 105 -2.77 3.20 0.39
C ALA A 105 -2.35 4.66 0.54
N VAL A 106 -1.09 4.95 0.26
CA VAL A 106 -0.57 6.33 0.24
C VAL A 106 -0.75 6.89 -1.16
N HIS A 107 -1.27 8.12 -1.24
CA HIS A 107 -1.36 8.83 -2.51
C HIS A 107 0.04 9.13 -3.05
N PRO A 108 0.39 8.74 -4.29
CA PRO A 108 1.77 8.81 -4.79
C PRO A 108 2.33 10.22 -4.88
N ARG A 109 1.45 11.25 -4.98
CA ARG A 109 1.83 12.67 -4.98
C ARG A 109 1.62 13.36 -3.63
N GLY A 110 1.55 12.60 -2.54
CA GLY A 110 1.51 13.16 -1.19
C GLY A 110 0.19 13.80 -0.74
N ASP A 111 -0.93 13.60 -1.44
CA ASP A 111 -2.23 14.18 -1.06
C ASP A 111 -2.80 13.62 0.26
N GLY A 112 -2.26 12.50 0.73
CA GLY A 112 -2.66 11.85 1.97
C GLY A 112 -2.52 10.33 1.90
N LEU A 113 -3.11 9.67 2.87
CA LEU A 113 -3.20 8.23 2.92
C LEU A 113 -4.64 7.78 3.19
N LEU A 114 -5.09 6.81 2.40
CA LEU A 114 -6.36 6.14 2.60
C LEU A 114 -6.16 4.96 3.54
N CYS A 115 -6.94 4.90 4.62
CA CYS A 115 -6.95 3.77 5.54
C CYS A 115 -8.29 3.06 5.49
N ALA A 116 -8.27 1.73 5.37
CA ALA A 116 -9.45 0.89 5.50
C ALA A 116 -9.63 0.42 6.94
N PHE A 117 -10.82 0.65 7.48
CA PHE A 117 -11.29 0.27 8.80
C PHE A 117 -12.43 -0.76 8.68
N PRO A 118 -12.91 -1.36 9.77
CA PRO A 118 -13.99 -2.36 9.72
C PRO A 118 -15.25 -1.88 8.98
N ASN A 119 -15.60 -0.61 9.10
CA ASN A 119 -16.86 -0.07 8.55
C ASN A 119 -16.68 0.75 7.27
N GLY A 120 -15.46 0.91 6.75
CA GLY A 120 -15.22 1.71 5.54
C GLY A 120 -13.82 2.28 5.48
N CYS A 121 -13.64 3.35 4.71
CA CYS A 121 -12.36 4.00 4.57
C CYS A 121 -12.38 5.42 5.11
N ARG A 122 -11.22 5.89 5.60
CA ARG A 122 -10.98 7.28 5.97
C ARG A 122 -9.74 7.79 5.24
N LEU A 123 -9.80 9.04 4.81
CA LEU A 123 -8.65 9.76 4.29
C LEU A 123 -7.96 10.46 5.47
N VAL A 124 -6.65 10.35 5.52
CA VAL A 124 -5.80 11.06 6.47
C VAL A 124 -4.88 11.95 5.67
N ARG A 125 -4.97 13.28 5.88
CA ARG A 125 -4.18 14.28 5.15
C ARG A 125 -3.03 14.78 6.00
N TRP A 126 -2.02 15.28 5.31
CA TRP A 126 -0.91 16.01 5.93
C TRP A 126 -1.30 17.47 6.08
N GLU A 127 -1.07 18.01 7.26
CA GLU A 127 -1.19 19.45 7.52
C GLU A 127 0.13 19.94 8.10
N SER A 128 0.60 21.09 7.63
CA SER A 128 1.68 21.83 8.28
C SER A 128 1.04 22.74 9.31
N PRO A 129 1.38 22.63 10.61
CA PRO A 129 0.86 23.54 11.63
C PRO A 129 1.28 24.99 11.31
N GLU A 130 0.35 25.91 11.39
CA GLU A 130 0.67 27.34 11.20
C GLU A 130 1.64 27.81 12.29
N GLY A 131 2.79 28.35 11.91
CA GLY A 131 3.77 28.95 12.81
C GLY A 131 4.80 27.99 13.42
N GLU A 132 4.78 26.70 13.05
CA GLU A 132 5.80 25.72 13.42
C GLU A 132 6.79 25.46 12.29
N ASP A 133 7.84 24.68 12.57
CA ASP A 133 8.82 24.26 11.57
C ASP A 133 8.12 23.67 10.34
N PRO A 134 8.43 24.13 9.10
CA PRO A 134 7.87 23.61 7.86
C PRO A 134 7.99 22.08 7.70
N HIS A 135 8.82 21.44 8.50
CA HIS A 135 9.01 19.98 8.55
C HIS A 135 8.13 19.29 9.60
N SER A 136 7.35 20.04 10.39
CA SER A 136 6.38 19.46 11.34
C SER A 136 5.12 19.10 10.58
N LEU A 137 4.97 17.81 10.22
CA LEU A 137 3.78 17.28 9.53
C LEU A 137 2.85 16.65 10.56
N VAL A 138 1.59 17.07 10.55
CA VAL A 138 0.52 16.49 11.37
C VAL A 138 -0.45 15.74 10.47
N LEU A 139 -0.85 14.54 10.89
CA LEU A 139 -1.88 13.76 10.20
C LEU A 139 -3.25 14.07 10.80
N ARG A 140 -4.20 14.48 9.97
CA ARG A 140 -5.59 14.68 10.36
C ARG A 140 -6.54 13.85 9.51
N SER A 141 -7.57 13.32 10.15
CA SER A 141 -8.61 12.56 9.47
C SER A 141 -9.57 13.51 8.76
N ASP A 142 -9.68 13.38 7.44
CA ASP A 142 -10.69 14.04 6.62
C ASP A 142 -11.88 13.08 6.43
N GLN A 143 -12.97 13.33 7.18
CA GLN A 143 -14.14 12.46 7.17
C GLN A 143 -15.10 12.76 6.02
N GLU A 144 -15.01 13.92 5.39
CA GLU A 144 -15.96 14.37 4.37
C GLU A 144 -15.57 13.90 2.96
N ALA A 145 -14.28 13.71 2.70
CA ALA A 145 -13.79 13.41 1.36
C ALA A 145 -14.26 12.05 0.80
N LEU A 146 -14.67 11.10 1.63
CA LEU A 146 -14.92 9.71 1.25
C LEU A 146 -16.36 9.24 1.53
N VAL A 147 -17.37 10.05 1.28
CA VAL A 147 -18.78 9.70 1.51
C VAL A 147 -19.17 8.38 0.85
N LYS A 148 -18.65 8.07 -0.34
CA LYS A 148 -18.93 6.82 -1.08
C LYS A 148 -18.25 5.58 -0.50
N LEU A 149 -17.30 5.76 0.43
CA LEU A 149 -16.60 4.67 1.14
C LEU A 149 -16.92 4.63 2.62
N LYS A 150 -17.97 5.36 3.03
CA LYS A 150 -18.55 5.29 4.36
C LYS A 150 -19.51 4.10 4.44
N ASP A 151 -19.46 3.36 5.52
CA ASP A 151 -20.36 2.22 5.81
C ASP A 151 -20.40 1.11 4.73
N VAL A 152 -19.31 0.98 3.96
CA VAL A 152 -19.15 -0.05 2.91
C VAL A 152 -18.51 -1.35 3.43
N GLY A 153 -18.34 -1.47 4.74
CA GLY A 153 -17.66 -2.60 5.37
C GLY A 153 -16.14 -2.61 5.12
N LEU A 154 -15.49 -3.68 5.57
CA LEU A 154 -14.04 -3.81 5.51
C LEU A 154 -13.54 -3.93 4.06
N GLN A 155 -12.72 -2.98 3.66
CA GLN A 155 -12.02 -3.04 2.39
C GLN A 155 -10.69 -3.81 2.58
N LEU A 156 -10.59 -4.97 1.93
CA LEU A 156 -9.42 -5.86 2.04
C LEU A 156 -8.29 -5.45 1.12
N ALA A 157 -8.58 -4.68 0.09
CA ALA A 157 -7.62 -4.15 -0.85
C ALA A 157 -7.93 -2.68 -1.14
N VAL A 158 -6.92 -1.84 -1.11
CA VAL A 158 -6.99 -0.42 -1.45
C VAL A 158 -5.72 -0.04 -2.21
N SER A 159 -5.85 0.74 -3.28
CA SER A 159 -4.71 1.18 -4.10
C SER A 159 -5.04 2.46 -4.85
N PHE A 160 -4.07 3.35 -4.94
CA PHE A 160 -4.06 4.42 -5.93
C PHE A 160 -3.33 3.95 -7.20
N SER A 161 -3.69 4.52 -8.34
CA SER A 161 -2.92 4.41 -9.58
C SER A 161 -1.55 5.12 -9.44
N GLY A 162 -0.62 4.88 -10.36
CA GLY A 162 0.75 5.42 -10.28
C GLY A 162 0.81 6.94 -10.26
N GLU A 163 -0.09 7.61 -11.00
CA GLU A 163 -0.23 9.07 -11.02
C GLU A 163 -1.15 9.61 -9.90
N GLY A 164 -1.86 8.73 -9.18
CA GLY A 164 -2.79 9.09 -8.13
C GLY A 164 -4.15 9.59 -8.63
N SER A 165 -4.42 9.54 -9.92
CA SER A 165 -5.66 10.01 -10.52
C SER A 165 -6.85 9.06 -10.34
N ILE A 166 -6.59 7.81 -9.93
CA ILE A 166 -7.59 6.76 -9.76
C ILE A 166 -7.40 6.08 -8.41
N LEU A 167 -8.50 5.83 -7.72
CA LEU A 167 -8.57 5.05 -6.49
C LEU A 167 -9.38 3.77 -6.74
N ALA A 168 -8.84 2.62 -6.37
CA ALA A 168 -9.55 1.36 -6.37
C ALA A 168 -9.64 0.77 -4.96
N THR A 169 -10.82 0.24 -4.61
CA THR A 169 -11.06 -0.49 -3.37
C THR A 169 -11.78 -1.80 -3.64
N GLY A 170 -11.48 -2.80 -2.85
CA GLY A 170 -12.12 -4.10 -2.92
C GLY A 170 -12.46 -4.64 -1.54
N GLY A 171 -13.75 -4.97 -1.35
CA GLY A 171 -14.30 -5.28 -0.05
C GLY A 171 -14.34 -6.78 0.28
N GLU A 172 -14.59 -7.06 1.55
CA GLU A 172 -14.97 -8.38 2.04
C GLU A 172 -16.33 -8.79 1.47
N ASP A 173 -17.19 -7.82 1.18
CA ASP A 173 -18.48 -7.94 0.49
C ASP A 173 -18.36 -8.39 -0.98
N GLY A 174 -17.15 -8.45 -1.53
CA GLY A 174 -16.88 -8.81 -2.93
C GLY A 174 -17.00 -7.65 -3.91
N HIS A 175 -17.43 -6.48 -3.47
CA HIS A 175 -17.55 -5.32 -4.36
C HIS A 175 -16.18 -4.76 -4.73
N LEU A 176 -15.96 -4.57 -6.02
CA LEU A 176 -14.91 -3.73 -6.58
C LEU A 176 -15.49 -2.34 -6.83
N ARG A 177 -14.80 -1.31 -6.35
CA ARG A 177 -15.16 0.09 -6.57
C ARG A 177 -13.94 0.84 -7.07
N VAL A 178 -14.07 1.54 -8.20
CA VAL A 178 -13.01 2.33 -8.82
C VAL A 178 -13.53 3.74 -9.08
N PHE A 179 -12.76 4.73 -8.65
CA PHE A 179 -13.14 6.13 -8.68
C PHE A 179 -12.05 6.99 -9.32
N LYS A 180 -12.44 8.09 -9.98
CA LYS A 180 -11.54 9.19 -10.28
C LYS A 180 -11.22 9.93 -8.98
N TRP A 181 -9.97 10.19 -8.75
CA TRP A 181 -9.50 10.96 -7.60
C TRP A 181 -9.19 12.41 -8.00
N PRO A 182 -9.47 13.43 -7.14
CA PRO A 182 -10.11 13.34 -5.80
C PRO A 182 -11.65 13.39 -5.83
N GLY A 183 -12.28 13.62 -6.98
CA GLY A 183 -13.71 13.90 -7.11
C GLY A 183 -14.63 12.71 -6.82
N MET A 184 -14.08 11.50 -6.61
CA MET A 184 -14.83 10.27 -6.30
C MET A 184 -15.92 9.92 -7.34
N GLU A 185 -15.75 10.34 -8.62
CA GLU A 185 -16.60 9.90 -9.71
C GLU A 185 -16.38 8.42 -9.99
N THR A 186 -17.45 7.61 -10.05
CA THR A 186 -17.36 6.16 -10.25
C THR A 186 -16.94 5.84 -11.69
N ILE A 187 -15.87 5.05 -11.84
CA ILE A 187 -15.39 4.50 -13.12
C ILE A 187 -15.90 3.07 -13.29
N ILE A 188 -15.70 2.23 -12.26
CA ILE A 188 -16.11 0.82 -12.25
C ILE A 188 -16.79 0.53 -10.92
N GLU A 189 -17.91 -0.17 -11.00
CA GLU A 189 -18.58 -0.79 -9.86
C GLU A 189 -18.99 -2.22 -10.24
N ASP A 190 -18.34 -3.22 -9.61
CA ASP A 190 -18.64 -4.64 -9.82
C ASP A 190 -19.11 -5.26 -8.49
N PRO A 191 -20.43 -5.46 -8.33
CA PRO A 191 -21.01 -5.92 -7.08
C PRO A 191 -21.02 -7.46 -6.96
N ASP A 192 -19.97 -8.15 -7.40
CA ASP A 192 -19.88 -9.60 -7.29
C ASP A 192 -19.74 -10.05 -5.83
N ALA A 193 -20.87 -10.10 -5.13
CA ALA A 193 -20.94 -10.43 -3.70
C ALA A 193 -20.63 -11.91 -3.35
N LYS A 194 -20.22 -12.73 -4.31
CA LYS A 194 -19.95 -14.16 -4.06
C LYS A 194 -18.57 -14.42 -3.49
N THR A 195 -17.61 -13.52 -3.73
CA THR A 195 -16.21 -13.75 -3.41
C THR A 195 -15.52 -12.45 -3.00
N SER A 196 -14.92 -12.41 -1.81
CA SER A 196 -14.21 -11.22 -1.35
C SER A 196 -13.05 -10.86 -2.27
N VAL A 197 -12.81 -9.56 -2.46
CA VAL A 197 -11.62 -9.05 -3.16
C VAL A 197 -10.42 -9.16 -2.21
N LYS A 198 -9.36 -9.83 -2.64
CA LYS A 198 -8.16 -10.07 -1.82
C LYS A 198 -7.05 -9.07 -2.06
N ASP A 199 -6.86 -8.69 -3.31
CA ASP A 199 -5.81 -7.74 -3.69
C ASP A 199 -6.09 -7.08 -5.04
N LEU A 200 -5.49 -5.91 -5.25
CA LEU A 200 -5.61 -5.05 -6.41
C LEU A 200 -4.24 -4.59 -6.89
N SER A 201 -4.06 -4.45 -8.19
CA SER A 201 -2.86 -3.82 -8.75
C SER A 201 -3.17 -3.11 -10.06
N PHE A 202 -2.76 -1.85 -10.16
CA PHE A 202 -2.77 -1.12 -11.41
C PHE A 202 -1.54 -1.46 -12.25
N SER A 203 -1.70 -1.48 -13.57
CA SER A 203 -0.56 -1.50 -14.49
C SER A 203 0.18 -0.16 -14.43
N SER A 204 1.49 -0.16 -14.74
CA SER A 204 2.30 1.06 -14.66
C SER A 204 1.92 2.12 -15.70
N ASP A 205 1.25 1.74 -16.78
CA ASP A 205 0.69 2.63 -17.80
C ASP A 205 -0.76 3.04 -17.51
N GLU A 206 -1.29 2.67 -16.34
CA GLU A 206 -2.65 2.94 -15.87
C GLU A 206 -3.78 2.49 -16.81
N LYS A 207 -3.50 1.56 -17.72
CA LYS A 207 -4.54 1.04 -18.62
C LYS A 207 -5.36 -0.06 -17.98
N PHE A 208 -4.74 -0.87 -17.11
CA PHE A 208 -5.36 -2.06 -16.57
C PHE A 208 -5.35 -2.07 -15.04
N LEU A 209 -6.40 -2.68 -14.50
CA LEU A 209 -6.51 -3.04 -13.09
C LEU A 209 -6.72 -4.55 -12.99
N VAL A 210 -5.83 -5.24 -12.28
CA VAL A 210 -6.01 -6.66 -11.94
C VAL A 210 -6.63 -6.80 -10.57
N VAL A 211 -7.63 -7.66 -10.47
CA VAL A 211 -8.42 -7.92 -9.25
C VAL A 211 -8.33 -9.39 -8.89
N ASN A 212 -7.67 -9.70 -7.78
CA ASN A 212 -7.65 -11.03 -7.20
C ASN A 212 -8.81 -11.20 -6.21
N ARG A 213 -9.54 -12.31 -6.34
CA ARG A 213 -10.64 -12.66 -5.45
C ARG A 213 -10.32 -13.90 -4.60
N SER A 214 -11.09 -14.15 -3.56
CA SER A 214 -10.91 -15.34 -2.70
C SER A 214 -11.10 -16.66 -3.45
N SER A 215 -11.98 -16.68 -4.46
CA SER A 215 -12.18 -17.82 -5.36
C SER A 215 -12.42 -17.35 -6.79
N GLY A 216 -12.42 -18.30 -7.74
CA GLY A 216 -12.58 -17.98 -9.16
C GLY A 216 -11.31 -17.38 -9.80
N PRO A 217 -11.35 -17.01 -11.08
CA PRO A 217 -10.25 -16.40 -11.80
C PRO A 217 -9.98 -14.98 -11.28
N SER A 218 -8.75 -14.49 -11.46
CA SER A 218 -8.50 -13.05 -11.35
C SER A 218 -9.01 -12.36 -12.60
N ARG A 219 -9.66 -11.20 -12.44
CA ARG A 219 -10.16 -10.40 -13.55
C ARG A 219 -9.19 -9.27 -13.88
N VAL A 220 -9.06 -8.99 -15.16
CA VAL A 220 -8.33 -7.83 -15.68
C VAL A 220 -9.36 -6.87 -16.25
N TRP A 221 -9.36 -5.65 -15.73
CA TRP A 221 -10.24 -4.56 -16.16
C TRP A 221 -9.46 -3.57 -17.01
N ASP A 222 -10.00 -3.17 -18.14
CA ASP A 222 -9.54 -2.01 -18.90
C ASP A 222 -10.19 -0.75 -18.32
N LEU A 223 -9.37 0.19 -17.84
CA LEU A 223 -9.84 1.39 -17.15
C LEU A 223 -10.46 2.42 -18.07
N LYS A 224 -10.17 2.33 -19.37
CA LYS A 224 -10.74 3.24 -20.38
C LYS A 224 -12.15 2.82 -20.80
N SER A 225 -12.34 1.53 -21.05
CA SER A 225 -13.66 1.00 -21.43
C SER A 225 -14.53 0.65 -20.23
N SER A 226 -13.93 0.55 -19.03
CA SER A 226 -14.58 0.07 -17.80
C SER A 226 -15.12 -1.37 -17.91
N GLU A 227 -14.51 -2.18 -18.75
CA GLU A 227 -14.92 -3.57 -19.00
C GLU A 227 -13.85 -4.57 -18.56
N ALA A 228 -14.29 -5.78 -18.17
CA ALA A 228 -13.37 -6.88 -17.90
C ALA A 228 -12.91 -7.50 -19.23
N VAL A 229 -11.60 -7.35 -19.54
CA VAL A 229 -11.01 -7.76 -20.82
C VAL A 229 -10.34 -9.13 -20.77
N ALA A 230 -10.00 -9.63 -19.58
CA ALA A 230 -9.41 -10.96 -19.43
C ALA A 230 -9.72 -11.59 -18.08
N ASN A 231 -9.65 -12.92 -18.05
CA ASN A 231 -9.68 -13.72 -16.86
C ASN A 231 -8.40 -14.56 -16.77
N LEU A 232 -7.72 -14.49 -15.64
CA LEU A 232 -6.51 -15.27 -15.37
C LEU A 232 -6.93 -16.54 -14.63
N PRO A 233 -6.95 -17.71 -15.29
CA PRO A 233 -7.43 -18.95 -14.69
C PRO A 233 -6.48 -19.46 -13.61
N ARG A 234 -7.04 -20.15 -12.62
CA ARG A 234 -6.31 -20.92 -11.63
C ARG A 234 -6.10 -22.34 -12.11
N GLU A 235 -4.96 -22.93 -11.81
CA GLU A 235 -4.78 -24.37 -11.88
C GLU A 235 -5.46 -25.06 -10.69
N GLN A 236 -5.62 -26.36 -10.78
CA GLN A 236 -6.24 -27.13 -9.72
C GLN A 236 -5.51 -26.95 -8.37
N GLY A 237 -6.27 -26.56 -7.35
CA GLY A 237 -5.76 -26.35 -6.00
C GLY A 237 -5.03 -25.03 -5.78
N GLU A 238 -4.97 -24.12 -6.77
CA GLU A 238 -4.39 -22.80 -6.60
C GLU A 238 -5.35 -21.85 -5.88
N ILE A 239 -4.81 -21.14 -4.89
CA ILE A 239 -5.48 -20.03 -4.20
C ILE A 239 -4.61 -18.81 -4.41
N PHE A 240 -5.10 -17.83 -5.20
CA PHE A 240 -4.37 -16.60 -5.48
C PHE A 240 -4.35 -15.68 -4.25
N GLY A 241 -3.21 -15.04 -4.04
CA GLY A 241 -2.98 -14.04 -3.00
C GLY A 241 -2.80 -12.65 -3.58
N PHE A 242 -1.56 -12.15 -3.53
CA PHE A 242 -1.20 -10.82 -4.01
C PHE A 242 -0.98 -10.78 -5.51
N CYS A 243 -1.24 -9.62 -6.11
CA CYS A 243 -0.89 -9.35 -7.51
C CYS A 243 -0.11 -8.03 -7.59
N ARG A 244 0.94 -7.99 -8.40
CA ARG A 244 1.74 -6.78 -8.65
C ARG A 244 2.23 -6.78 -10.08
N PHE A 245 2.05 -5.63 -10.75
CA PHE A 245 2.72 -5.41 -12.02
C PHE A 245 4.19 -5.11 -11.81
N SER A 246 5.03 -5.50 -12.75
CA SER A 246 6.38 -4.97 -12.85
C SER A 246 6.30 -3.50 -13.23
N THR A 247 7.20 -2.70 -12.68
CA THR A 247 7.24 -1.25 -12.94
C THR A 247 8.16 -0.88 -14.10
N LYS A 248 8.74 -1.87 -14.81
CA LYS A 248 9.54 -1.62 -16.00
C LYS A 248 8.72 -0.88 -17.05
N SER A 249 9.28 0.23 -17.52
CA SER A 249 8.67 1.11 -18.51
C SER A 249 8.79 0.60 -19.96
N ASP A 250 9.40 -0.56 -20.18
CA ASP A 250 9.41 -1.17 -21.51
C ASP A 250 8.05 -1.86 -21.78
N ASN A 251 7.69 -1.97 -23.05
CA ASN A 251 6.42 -2.56 -23.49
C ASN A 251 6.21 -4.04 -23.06
N SER A 252 7.08 -4.58 -22.21
CA SER A 252 7.07 -5.95 -21.71
C SER A 252 6.72 -6.06 -20.22
N GLN A 253 5.75 -5.29 -19.75
CA GLN A 253 5.27 -5.42 -18.37
C GLN A 253 4.87 -6.87 -18.05
N ILE A 254 5.24 -7.32 -16.86
CA ILE A 254 4.88 -8.64 -16.34
C ILE A 254 3.98 -8.46 -15.13
N LEU A 255 2.91 -9.22 -15.07
CA LEU A 255 2.10 -9.32 -13.87
C LEU A 255 2.58 -10.53 -13.06
N PHE A 256 2.92 -10.30 -11.81
CA PHE A 256 3.23 -11.35 -10.84
C PHE A 256 2.02 -11.58 -9.94
N VAL A 257 1.65 -12.85 -9.76
CA VAL A 257 0.59 -13.28 -8.85
C VAL A 257 1.16 -14.32 -7.90
N THR A 258 0.98 -14.09 -6.60
CA THR A 258 1.32 -15.11 -5.60
C THR A 258 0.18 -16.10 -5.47
N ALA A 259 0.50 -17.36 -5.24
CA ALA A 259 -0.49 -18.40 -5.01
C ALA A 259 -0.04 -19.41 -3.97
N MET A 260 -1.00 -20.00 -3.24
CA MET A 260 -0.82 -21.25 -2.52
C MET A 260 -1.35 -22.40 -3.36
N GLN A 261 -0.62 -23.51 -3.37
CA GLN A 261 -1.08 -24.79 -3.97
C GLN A 261 -0.60 -25.94 -3.08
N GLY A 262 -1.53 -26.59 -2.39
CA GLY A 262 -1.18 -27.51 -1.31
C GLY A 262 -0.41 -26.78 -0.21
N ASP A 263 0.78 -27.25 0.10
CA ASP A 263 1.70 -26.73 1.12
C ASP A 263 2.77 -25.76 0.57
N TYR A 264 2.65 -25.34 -0.70
CA TYR A 264 3.64 -24.46 -1.33
C TYR A 264 3.08 -23.09 -1.66
N GLY A 265 3.84 -22.06 -1.25
CA GLY A 265 3.72 -20.71 -1.81
C GLY A 265 4.51 -20.61 -3.12
N LYS A 266 3.89 -20.08 -4.15
CA LYS A 266 4.52 -19.88 -5.45
C LYS A 266 4.25 -18.49 -6.01
N ILE A 267 5.10 -18.07 -6.94
CA ILE A 267 4.91 -16.86 -7.75
C ILE A 267 4.66 -17.31 -9.19
N ILE A 268 3.62 -16.75 -9.80
CA ILE A 268 3.19 -16.99 -11.16
C ILE A 268 3.41 -15.70 -11.94
N SER A 269 4.00 -15.79 -13.12
CA SER A 269 4.18 -14.66 -14.05
C SER A 269 3.23 -14.76 -15.23
N TRP A 270 2.66 -13.60 -15.61
CA TRP A 270 1.71 -13.46 -16.71
C TRP A 270 2.19 -12.43 -17.71
N ASN A 271 2.01 -12.74 -18.99
CA ASN A 271 2.19 -11.78 -20.07
C ASN A 271 1.02 -10.79 -20.07
N THR A 272 1.30 -9.48 -20.06
CA THR A 272 0.27 -8.44 -19.93
C THR A 272 -0.33 -8.00 -21.27
N THR A 273 0.18 -8.51 -22.39
CA THR A 273 -0.39 -8.27 -23.73
C THR A 273 -1.39 -9.37 -24.10
N SER A 274 -1.01 -10.63 -23.87
CA SER A 274 -1.84 -11.79 -24.23
C SER A 274 -2.65 -12.35 -23.06
N TRP A 275 -2.37 -11.91 -21.82
CA TRP A 275 -2.93 -12.41 -20.57
C TRP A 275 -2.76 -13.93 -20.40
N THR A 276 -1.66 -14.45 -20.93
CA THR A 276 -1.28 -15.87 -20.81
C THR A 276 -0.25 -16.08 -19.72
N ARG A 277 -0.30 -17.22 -19.05
CA ARG A 277 0.69 -17.61 -18.06
C ARG A 277 2.04 -17.85 -18.76
N ILE A 278 3.10 -17.18 -18.28
CA ILE A 278 4.49 -17.39 -18.75
C ILE A 278 5.09 -18.59 -18.01
N GLY A 279 4.91 -18.61 -16.67
CA GLY A 279 5.48 -19.65 -15.84
C GLY A 279 5.12 -19.50 -14.37
N SER A 280 5.60 -20.43 -13.55
CA SER A 280 5.46 -20.37 -12.11
C SER A 280 6.68 -20.94 -11.41
N LYS A 281 7.00 -20.41 -10.22
CA LYS A 281 8.11 -20.87 -9.38
C LYS A 281 7.64 -21.07 -7.95
N LYS A 282 7.88 -22.26 -7.37
CA LYS A 282 7.72 -22.50 -5.94
C LYS A 282 8.81 -21.76 -5.19
N VAL A 283 8.45 -20.98 -4.19
CA VAL A 283 9.35 -20.08 -3.47
C VAL A 283 9.40 -20.32 -1.96
N THR A 284 8.35 -20.93 -1.39
CA THR A 284 8.27 -21.20 0.04
C THR A 284 7.36 -22.40 0.31
N ARG A 285 7.47 -22.99 1.53
CA ARG A 285 6.53 -23.98 2.05
C ARG A 285 5.42 -23.38 2.91
N ASP A 286 5.39 -22.05 3.03
CA ASP A 286 4.44 -21.34 3.86
C ASP A 286 3.62 -20.36 3.00
N ALA A 287 2.51 -19.86 3.55
CA ALA A 287 1.71 -18.83 2.90
C ALA A 287 2.53 -17.53 2.79
N ILE A 288 2.46 -16.92 1.61
CA ILE A 288 3.00 -15.57 1.39
C ILE A 288 2.02 -14.58 2.02
N SER A 289 2.48 -13.83 3.01
CA SER A 289 1.66 -12.87 3.77
C SER A 289 1.88 -11.41 3.38
N ALA A 290 2.95 -11.12 2.63
CA ALA A 290 3.18 -9.83 1.99
C ALA A 290 4.01 -10.03 0.72
N PHE A 291 3.77 -9.19 -0.28
CA PHE A 291 4.45 -9.26 -1.57
C PHE A 291 4.59 -7.86 -2.18
N SER A 292 5.77 -7.57 -2.69
CA SER A 292 6.08 -6.30 -3.36
C SER A 292 7.08 -6.53 -4.49
N VAL A 293 7.08 -5.61 -5.44
CA VAL A 293 8.01 -5.56 -6.58
C VAL A 293 8.81 -4.27 -6.46
N SER A 294 10.12 -4.33 -6.72
CA SER A 294 10.96 -3.13 -6.71
C SER A 294 10.57 -2.16 -7.84
N PRO A 295 10.84 -0.84 -7.71
CA PRO A 295 10.49 0.15 -8.73
C PRO A 295 11.06 -0.13 -10.12
N ASP A 296 12.20 -0.80 -10.20
CA ASP A 296 12.83 -1.22 -11.46
C ASP A 296 12.34 -2.59 -11.98
N GLY A 297 11.43 -3.25 -11.23
CA GLY A 297 10.89 -4.56 -11.56
C GLY A 297 11.88 -5.72 -11.51
N THR A 298 13.09 -5.52 -10.99
CA THR A 298 14.15 -6.54 -10.95
C THR A 298 14.10 -7.42 -9.72
N LEU A 299 13.55 -6.91 -8.61
CA LEU A 299 13.48 -7.61 -7.33
C LEU A 299 12.03 -7.88 -6.93
N LEU A 300 11.82 -9.06 -6.39
CA LEU A 300 10.56 -9.47 -5.78
C LEU A 300 10.80 -9.70 -4.28
N ALA A 301 10.13 -8.93 -3.44
CA ALA A 301 10.17 -9.11 -2.00
C ALA A 301 8.92 -9.86 -1.53
N MET A 302 9.10 -10.86 -0.68
CA MET A 302 8.00 -11.59 -0.06
C MET A 302 8.28 -11.85 1.41
N PHE A 303 7.20 -11.84 2.18
CA PHE A 303 7.24 -12.26 3.58
C PHE A 303 6.38 -13.52 3.75
N LYS A 304 6.89 -14.50 4.47
CA LYS A 304 6.17 -15.73 4.80
C LYS A 304 5.68 -15.71 6.24
N ARG A 305 4.51 -16.23 6.47
CA ARG A 305 4.00 -16.42 7.82
C ARG A 305 4.74 -17.61 8.46
N TYR A 306 5.49 -17.37 9.50
CA TYR A 306 5.93 -18.48 10.35
C TYR A 306 4.70 -19.02 11.08
N ALA A 307 4.35 -20.28 10.84
CA ALA A 307 3.50 -20.98 11.77
C ALA A 307 4.31 -21.07 13.07
N SER A 308 3.96 -20.26 14.08
CA SER A 308 4.42 -20.50 15.45
C SER A 308 3.91 -21.89 15.81
N GLY A 309 4.81 -22.88 15.82
CA GLY A 309 4.48 -24.20 16.32
C GLY A 309 3.96 -24.04 17.73
N CYS A 310 2.67 -24.28 17.91
CA CYS A 310 2.17 -24.66 19.22
C CYS A 310 2.85 -25.98 19.58
N ASN A 311 3.95 -25.92 20.31
CA ASN A 311 4.39 -27.04 21.08
C ASN A 311 3.37 -27.21 22.21
N SER A 312 2.48 -28.17 22.01
CA SER A 312 1.65 -28.79 23.06
C SER A 312 2.51 -29.41 24.13
#